data_b8b533e6102831f72583da6554af812a
#
_entry.id   b8b533e6102831f72583da6554af812a
#
_cell.length_a   1.000
_cell.length_b   1.000
_cell.length_c   1.000
_cell.angle_alpha   90.00
_cell.angle_beta   90.00
_cell.angle_gamma   90.00
#
_symmetry.space_group_name_H-M   'P 1'
#
loop_
_entity.id
_entity.type
_entity.pdbx_description
1 polymer ?
#
loop_
_entity_poly.entity_id
_entity_poly.type
_entity_poly.pdbx_seq_one_letter_code
_entity_poly.pdbx_strand_id
1 'polypeptide(L)'
;MNPRKLLFKTLGLALNAASYVNPRWTARRTFQLFGTPPKPNIRPKDQAFLDTGRREDLDFRGKRIVVYSWGAEAGPVVFCAYGWGYNAGRWRHYVPALVEAGYRVVAFDPLGHGHATYAHLNYPLCVAQTEQVLRHVGGADLALAHSFGGGCLVEALGNLPVELRPRRGVFMAVFSEVRWIFMVFVRSLGLRDTIFRYMEEYVEQLTGRNLDEFDVAVNSGKLREMETLLIHDPEDTVTGYRNARRNHSHWRGSALYAPRGAGHHLGTAGVTKVVLNFLIEGKLPQDVSRNEGDLEPMAAILEDEDLAVSGGVSDYYE
;
A
#
# COMPACT_ATOMS: atom_id res chain seq x y z
N MET A 1 -0.37 2.03 31.42
CA MET A 1 -1.16 1.96 30.18
C MET A 1 -0.49 2.85 29.15
N ASN A 2 -0.22 2.36 27.92
CA ASN A 2 0.46 3.15 26.90
C ASN A 2 -0.38 4.41 26.59
N PRO A 3 0.22 5.64 26.65
CA PRO A 3 -0.51 6.90 26.40
C PRO A 3 -1.26 6.93 25.08
N ARG A 4 -0.71 6.32 24.03
CA ARG A 4 -1.39 6.18 22.72
C ARG A 4 -2.67 5.34 22.83
N LYS A 5 -2.62 4.19 23.50
CA LYS A 5 -3.83 3.34 23.68
C LYS A 5 -4.92 4.08 24.46
N LEU A 6 -4.53 4.91 25.44
CA LEU A 6 -5.48 5.75 26.17
C LEU A 6 -6.12 6.81 25.25
N LEU A 7 -5.30 7.49 24.43
CA LEU A 7 -5.78 8.48 23.46
C LEU A 7 -6.77 7.86 22.46
N PHE A 8 -6.45 6.70 21.88
CA PHE A 8 -7.36 6.01 20.96
C PHE A 8 -8.68 5.63 21.65
N LYS A 9 -8.61 5.12 22.88
CA LYS A 9 -9.81 4.77 23.66
C LYS A 9 -10.68 6.00 23.95
N THR A 10 -10.11 7.10 24.39
CA THR A 10 -10.87 8.34 24.68
C THR A 10 -11.48 8.94 23.42
N LEU A 11 -10.74 8.93 22.31
CA LEU A 11 -11.24 9.37 21.01
C LEU A 11 -12.42 8.50 20.54
N GLY A 12 -12.29 7.17 20.64
CA GLY A 12 -13.38 6.24 20.31
C GLY A 12 -14.64 6.49 21.14
N LEU A 13 -14.51 6.71 22.44
CA LEU A 13 -15.65 7.06 23.31
C LEU A 13 -16.33 8.37 22.88
N ALA A 14 -15.54 9.40 22.56
CA ALA A 14 -16.08 10.70 22.11
C ALA A 14 -16.83 10.57 20.76
N LEU A 15 -16.24 9.82 19.79
CA LEU A 15 -16.89 9.56 18.52
C LEU A 15 -18.16 8.73 18.68
N ASN A 16 -18.15 7.72 19.54
CA ASN A 16 -19.35 6.94 19.83
C ASN A 16 -20.45 7.81 20.44
N ALA A 17 -20.14 8.67 21.40
CA ALA A 17 -21.12 9.60 21.99
C ALA A 17 -21.68 10.57 20.93
N ALA A 18 -20.83 11.17 20.11
CA ALA A 18 -21.25 12.07 19.02
C ALA A 18 -22.14 11.37 17.99
N SER A 19 -21.94 10.06 17.77
CA SER A 19 -22.73 9.29 16.80
C SER A 19 -24.20 9.10 17.21
N TYR A 20 -24.56 9.26 18.48
CA TYR A 20 -25.97 9.25 18.93
C TYR A 20 -26.71 10.54 18.52
N VAL A 21 -25.97 11.65 18.39
CA VAL A 21 -26.54 12.96 18.01
C VAL A 21 -26.54 13.12 16.49
N ASN A 22 -25.40 12.86 15.84
CA ASN A 22 -25.28 12.99 14.39
C ASN A 22 -24.32 11.92 13.80
N PRO A 23 -24.85 10.73 13.46
CA PRO A 23 -24.02 9.62 12.98
C PRO A 23 -23.32 9.91 11.66
N ARG A 24 -23.99 10.64 10.73
CA ARG A 24 -23.37 10.98 9.41
C ARG A 24 -22.21 11.96 9.56
N TRP A 25 -22.36 12.99 10.40
CA TRP A 25 -21.27 13.91 10.68
C TRP A 25 -20.09 13.19 11.35
N THR A 26 -20.39 12.33 12.33
CA THR A 26 -19.37 11.54 13.03
C THR A 26 -18.62 10.64 12.07
N ALA A 27 -19.31 9.93 11.18
CA ALA A 27 -18.68 9.07 10.18
C ALA A 27 -17.76 9.86 9.23
N ARG A 28 -18.17 11.05 8.77
CA ARG A 28 -17.33 11.94 7.95
C ARG A 28 -16.06 12.36 8.71
N ARG A 29 -16.18 12.70 10.01
CA ARG A 29 -15.01 13.06 10.84
C ARG A 29 -14.11 11.86 11.07
N THR A 30 -14.68 10.69 11.31
CA THR A 30 -13.93 9.43 11.44
C THR A 30 -13.18 9.09 10.15
N PHE A 31 -13.81 9.25 8.99
CA PHE A 31 -13.17 9.08 7.69
C PHE A 31 -12.02 10.08 7.46
N GLN A 32 -12.22 11.34 7.82
CA GLN A 32 -11.14 12.35 7.75
C GLN A 32 -9.97 11.99 8.66
N LEU A 33 -10.24 11.51 9.86
CA LEU A 33 -9.21 11.04 10.78
C LEU A 33 -8.44 9.84 10.19
N PHE A 34 -9.16 8.86 9.65
CA PHE A 34 -8.58 7.70 8.99
C PHE A 34 -7.63 8.09 7.85
N GLY A 35 -8.04 9.02 7.01
CA GLY A 35 -7.26 9.49 5.87
C GLY A 35 -6.26 10.63 6.18
N THR A 36 -5.98 10.92 7.47
CA THR A 36 -4.98 11.92 7.86
C THR A 36 -3.68 11.21 8.21
N PRO A 37 -2.66 11.25 7.34
CA PRO A 37 -1.38 10.62 7.64
C PRO A 37 -0.67 11.31 8.80
N PRO A 38 0.25 10.61 9.50
CA PRO A 38 1.12 11.25 10.47
C PRO A 38 1.92 12.35 9.80
N LYS A 39 2.26 13.42 10.53
CA LYS A 39 3.14 14.46 9.99
C LYS A 39 4.44 13.83 9.51
N PRO A 40 4.86 14.12 8.26
CA PRO A 40 6.08 13.55 7.71
C PRO A 40 7.29 13.84 8.60
N ASN A 41 8.05 12.81 8.90
CA ASN A 41 9.33 12.90 9.61
C ASN A 41 10.38 12.16 8.76
N ILE A 42 11.14 12.93 7.97
CA ILE A 42 12.15 12.37 7.09
C ILE A 42 13.45 12.25 7.90
N ARG A 43 13.89 11.02 8.13
CA ARG A 43 15.11 10.77 8.88
C ARG A 43 16.34 11.24 8.09
N PRO A 44 17.44 11.69 8.75
CA PRO A 44 18.63 12.18 8.05
C PRO A 44 19.17 11.22 6.99
N LYS A 45 19.15 9.92 7.25
CA LYS A 45 19.60 8.90 6.29
C LYS A 45 18.68 8.76 5.06
N ASP A 46 17.38 8.99 5.23
CA ASP A 46 16.43 8.98 4.13
C ASP A 46 16.58 10.26 3.31
N GLN A 47 16.76 11.42 3.96
CA GLN A 47 17.04 12.69 3.29
C GLN A 47 18.34 12.63 2.47
N ALA A 48 19.44 12.16 3.06
CA ALA A 48 20.71 12.02 2.34
C ALA A 48 20.59 11.13 1.10
N PHE A 49 19.77 10.09 1.16
CA PHE A 49 19.49 9.26 0.00
C PHE A 49 18.60 9.98 -1.03
N LEU A 50 17.54 10.67 -0.61
CA LEU A 50 16.64 11.42 -1.51
C LEU A 50 17.41 12.51 -2.26
N ASP A 51 18.41 13.14 -1.63
CA ASP A 51 19.25 14.17 -2.23
C ASP A 51 20.17 13.64 -3.35
N THR A 52 20.35 12.32 -3.47
CA THR A 52 21.09 11.70 -4.58
C THR A 52 20.25 11.55 -5.85
N GLY A 53 18.94 11.68 -5.75
CA GLY A 53 18.00 11.53 -6.86
C GLY A 53 17.65 12.87 -7.52
N ARG A 54 17.24 12.82 -8.78
CA ARG A 54 16.56 13.96 -9.41
C ARG A 54 15.18 14.08 -8.83
N ARG A 55 14.86 15.25 -8.32
CA ARG A 55 13.56 15.59 -7.78
C ARG A 55 12.75 16.42 -8.78
N GLU A 56 11.46 16.11 -8.89
CA GLU A 56 10.49 16.83 -9.69
C GLU A 56 9.20 17.02 -8.89
N ASP A 57 8.66 18.23 -8.91
CA ASP A 57 7.40 18.57 -8.25
C ASP A 57 6.28 18.56 -9.30
N LEU A 58 5.25 17.72 -9.10
CA LEU A 58 4.08 17.66 -9.98
C LEU A 58 2.85 18.25 -9.28
N ASP A 59 2.02 18.95 -10.05
CA ASP A 59 0.72 19.39 -9.57
C ASP A 59 -0.30 18.25 -9.59
N PHE A 60 -0.96 18.03 -8.48
CA PHE A 60 -2.14 17.19 -8.35
C PHE A 60 -3.29 18.00 -7.76
N ARG A 61 -4.19 18.49 -8.62
CA ARG A 61 -5.37 19.28 -8.23
C ARG A 61 -5.03 20.49 -7.34
N GLY A 62 -4.02 21.28 -7.74
CA GLY A 62 -3.55 22.45 -7.02
C GLY A 62 -2.68 22.16 -5.79
N LYS A 63 -2.22 20.93 -5.62
CA LYS A 63 -1.32 20.52 -4.55
C LYS A 63 -0.11 19.78 -5.12
N ARG A 64 1.03 19.95 -4.47
CA ARG A 64 2.29 19.34 -4.90
C ARG A 64 2.42 17.90 -4.41
N ILE A 65 2.67 16.97 -5.33
CA ILE A 65 3.28 15.66 -5.10
C ILE A 65 4.72 15.70 -5.58
N VAL A 66 5.59 14.87 -5.02
CA VAL A 66 7.03 14.92 -5.33
C VAL A 66 7.50 13.61 -5.91
N VAL A 67 8.08 13.65 -7.08
CA VAL A 67 8.65 12.50 -7.78
C VAL A 67 10.18 12.52 -7.66
N TYR A 68 10.76 11.38 -7.44
CA TYR A 68 12.21 11.15 -7.42
C TYR A 68 12.59 10.15 -8.51
N SER A 69 13.72 10.38 -9.16
CA SER A 69 14.27 9.41 -10.09
C SER A 69 15.79 9.27 -9.94
N TRP A 70 16.26 8.04 -10.09
CA TRP A 70 17.69 7.65 -10.06
C TRP A 70 18.00 6.84 -11.29
N GLY A 71 19.25 6.91 -11.78
CA GLY A 71 19.71 6.23 -12.98
C GLY A 71 19.55 7.05 -14.26
N ALA A 72 19.86 6.44 -15.41
CA ALA A 72 19.80 7.08 -16.71
C ALA A 72 18.35 7.36 -17.12
N GLU A 73 18.08 8.54 -17.69
CA GLU A 73 16.72 8.95 -18.07
C GLU A 73 16.07 8.03 -19.12
N ALA A 74 16.86 7.52 -20.05
CA ALA A 74 16.41 6.58 -21.08
C ALA A 74 16.39 5.10 -20.63
N GLY A 75 16.76 4.81 -19.38
CA GLY A 75 16.72 3.44 -18.85
C GLY A 75 15.30 2.92 -18.65
N PRO A 76 15.10 1.59 -18.71
CA PRO A 76 13.81 0.99 -18.41
C PRO A 76 13.39 1.31 -16.97
N VAL A 77 12.09 1.57 -16.77
CA VAL A 77 11.58 2.14 -15.51
C VAL A 77 11.24 1.06 -14.49
N VAL A 78 11.77 1.18 -13.27
CA VAL A 78 11.28 0.50 -12.06
C VAL A 78 10.44 1.48 -11.27
N PHE A 79 9.13 1.26 -11.20
CA PHE A 79 8.24 2.10 -10.41
C PHE A 79 8.10 1.57 -8.98
N CYS A 80 8.29 2.47 -8.01
CA CYS A 80 8.32 2.12 -6.59
C CYS A 80 7.21 2.84 -5.80
N ALA A 81 6.33 2.08 -5.13
CA ALA A 81 5.23 2.59 -4.30
C ALA A 81 5.34 2.09 -2.86
N TYR A 82 5.49 3.00 -1.90
CA TYR A 82 5.67 2.66 -0.47
C TYR A 82 4.37 2.78 0.34
N GLY A 83 4.40 2.26 1.58
CA GLY A 83 3.25 2.21 2.49
C GLY A 83 2.96 3.53 3.21
N TRP A 84 1.87 3.53 3.99
CA TRP A 84 1.37 4.67 4.76
C TRP A 84 2.40 5.22 5.76
N GLY A 85 2.45 6.55 5.88
CA GLY A 85 3.26 7.22 6.91
C GLY A 85 4.78 7.25 6.67
N TYR A 86 5.25 6.92 5.47
CA TYR A 86 6.67 6.88 5.14
C TYR A 86 7.07 7.94 4.06
N ASN A 87 8.13 7.69 3.31
CA ASN A 87 8.63 8.53 2.22
C ASN A 87 9.42 7.69 1.20
N ALA A 88 9.75 8.26 0.04
CA ALA A 88 10.46 7.58 -1.03
C ALA A 88 11.87 7.07 -0.63
N GLY A 89 12.44 7.56 0.47
CA GLY A 89 13.69 7.05 1.07
C GLY A 89 13.65 5.58 1.52
N ARG A 90 12.44 4.97 1.58
CA ARG A 90 12.29 3.54 1.81
C ARG A 90 13.12 2.70 0.84
N TRP A 91 13.29 3.14 -0.37
CA TRP A 91 13.86 2.36 -1.46
C TRP A 91 15.40 2.41 -1.53
N ARG A 92 16.05 3.10 -0.58
CA ARG A 92 17.51 3.30 -0.54
C ARG A 92 18.35 2.02 -0.61
N HIS A 93 17.80 0.87 -0.18
CA HIS A 93 18.51 -0.42 -0.22
C HIS A 93 18.34 -1.17 -1.54
N TYR A 94 17.42 -0.76 -2.40
CA TYR A 94 17.13 -1.37 -3.69
C TYR A 94 17.68 -0.54 -4.85
N VAL A 95 17.57 0.78 -4.76
CA VAL A 95 17.90 1.72 -5.84
C VAL A 95 19.33 1.56 -6.36
N PRO A 96 20.39 1.47 -5.53
CA PRO A 96 21.75 1.35 -6.06
C PRO A 96 21.94 0.16 -6.99
N ALA A 97 21.48 -1.03 -6.60
CA ALA A 97 21.60 -2.23 -7.40
C ALA A 97 20.74 -2.20 -8.69
N LEU A 98 19.55 -1.61 -8.62
CA LEU A 98 18.70 -1.43 -9.80
C LEU A 98 19.31 -0.45 -10.81
N VAL A 99 19.89 0.65 -10.33
CA VAL A 99 20.60 1.63 -11.17
C VAL A 99 21.84 1.01 -11.79
N GLU A 100 22.63 0.23 -11.03
CA GLU A 100 23.79 -0.50 -11.54
C GLU A 100 23.38 -1.52 -12.62
N ALA A 101 22.21 -2.13 -12.50
CA ALA A 101 21.61 -3.01 -13.51
C ALA A 101 21.03 -2.27 -14.72
N GLY A 102 21.18 -0.94 -14.81
CA GLY A 102 20.77 -0.12 -15.95
C GLY A 102 19.34 0.42 -15.90
N TYR A 103 18.63 0.26 -14.79
CA TYR A 103 17.26 0.77 -14.65
C TYR A 103 17.21 2.24 -14.22
N ARG A 104 16.18 2.94 -14.67
CA ARG A 104 15.71 4.19 -14.07
C ARG A 104 14.71 3.86 -12.97
N VAL A 105 15.05 4.13 -11.73
CA VAL A 105 14.14 3.91 -10.61
C VAL A 105 13.34 5.17 -10.34
N VAL A 106 12.02 5.05 -10.28
CA VAL A 106 11.08 6.15 -9.99
C VAL A 106 10.29 5.83 -8.73
N ALA A 107 10.27 6.76 -7.79
CA ALA A 107 9.42 6.72 -6.60
C ALA A 107 8.78 8.09 -6.39
N PHE A 108 7.67 8.17 -5.67
CA PHE A 108 7.04 9.45 -5.40
C PHE A 108 6.51 9.54 -3.98
N ASP A 109 6.42 10.77 -3.48
CA ASP A 109 5.75 11.09 -2.23
C ASP A 109 4.32 11.56 -2.56
N PRO A 110 3.27 10.78 -2.25
CA PRO A 110 1.89 11.20 -2.40
C PRO A 110 1.52 12.27 -1.36
N LEU A 111 0.39 12.95 -1.55
CA LEU A 111 -0.13 13.92 -0.58
C LEU A 111 -0.07 13.40 0.86
N GLY A 112 0.34 14.26 1.78
CA GLY A 112 0.46 13.93 3.20
C GLY A 112 1.73 13.17 3.58
N HIS A 113 2.59 12.78 2.62
CA HIS A 113 3.78 11.97 2.84
C HIS A 113 5.04 12.68 2.35
N GLY A 114 6.19 12.32 2.93
CA GLY A 114 7.50 12.81 2.53
C GLY A 114 7.56 14.32 2.35
N HIS A 115 8.01 14.77 1.17
CA HIS A 115 8.09 16.20 0.83
C HIS A 115 6.85 16.75 0.08
N ALA A 116 5.81 15.94 -0.13
CA ALA A 116 4.57 16.41 -0.75
C ALA A 116 3.80 17.38 0.16
N THR A 117 2.82 18.09 -0.40
CA THR A 117 1.91 18.92 0.39
C THR A 117 1.23 18.08 1.45
N TYR A 118 1.33 18.49 2.73
CA TYR A 118 0.63 17.82 3.82
C TYR A 118 -0.88 18.03 3.67
N ALA A 119 -1.58 16.95 3.38
CA ALA A 119 -3.02 16.96 3.16
C ALA A 119 -3.61 15.58 3.47
N HIS A 120 -4.93 15.54 3.59
CA HIS A 120 -5.69 14.29 3.66
C HIS A 120 -5.43 13.44 2.41
N LEU A 121 -5.24 12.15 2.62
CA LEU A 121 -5.09 11.12 1.59
C LEU A 121 -6.04 9.97 1.88
N ASN A 122 -6.69 9.45 0.86
CA ASN A 122 -7.45 8.22 0.92
C ASN A 122 -7.04 7.30 -0.24
N TYR A 123 -7.54 6.08 -0.25
CA TYR A 123 -7.16 5.09 -1.23
C TYR A 123 -7.41 5.56 -2.68
N PRO A 124 -8.62 6.02 -3.09
CA PRO A 124 -8.86 6.51 -4.45
C PRO A 124 -7.97 7.70 -4.86
N LEU A 125 -7.68 8.62 -3.93
CA LEU A 125 -6.77 9.72 -4.21
C LEU A 125 -5.33 9.25 -4.42
N CYS A 126 -4.88 8.26 -3.65
CA CYS A 126 -3.55 7.68 -3.84
C CYS A 126 -3.46 6.92 -5.17
N VAL A 127 -4.48 6.16 -5.54
CA VAL A 127 -4.59 5.51 -6.86
C VAL A 127 -4.48 6.54 -7.98
N ALA A 128 -5.25 7.64 -7.93
CA ALA A 128 -5.22 8.67 -8.96
C ALA A 128 -3.84 9.37 -9.08
N GLN A 129 -3.14 9.58 -7.95
CA GLN A 129 -1.78 10.13 -7.96
C GLN A 129 -0.79 9.12 -8.55
N THR A 130 -0.92 7.84 -8.22
CA THR A 130 -0.09 6.77 -8.78
C THR A 130 -0.26 6.67 -10.30
N GLU A 131 -1.50 6.74 -10.79
CA GLU A 131 -1.81 6.77 -12.24
C GLU A 131 -1.19 7.99 -12.92
N GLN A 132 -1.32 9.17 -12.30
CA GLN A 132 -0.74 10.41 -12.86
C GLN A 132 0.78 10.28 -12.99
N VAL A 133 1.48 9.79 -11.96
CA VAL A 133 2.94 9.64 -12.02
C VAL A 133 3.34 8.58 -13.04
N LEU A 134 2.64 7.43 -13.11
CA LEU A 134 2.91 6.40 -14.12
C LEU A 134 2.74 6.94 -15.54
N ARG A 135 1.68 7.70 -15.82
CA ARG A 135 1.48 8.36 -17.13
C ARG A 135 2.56 9.39 -17.42
N HIS A 136 2.96 10.18 -16.40
CA HIS A 136 3.99 11.21 -16.55
C HIS A 136 5.35 10.63 -16.92
N VAL A 137 5.72 9.46 -16.38
CA VAL A 137 7.01 8.80 -16.67
C VAL A 137 6.96 7.86 -17.86
N GLY A 138 5.81 7.70 -18.52
CA GLY A 138 5.63 6.86 -19.70
C GLY A 138 5.37 5.38 -19.40
N GLY A 139 4.93 5.05 -18.18
CA GLY A 139 4.71 3.67 -17.71
C GLY A 139 5.87 3.10 -16.91
N ALA A 140 5.89 1.79 -16.73
CA ALA A 140 6.93 1.08 -16.01
C ALA A 140 7.24 -0.28 -16.64
N ASP A 141 8.51 -0.71 -16.61
CA ASP A 141 8.93 -2.05 -17.01
C ASP A 141 8.86 -3.03 -15.84
N LEU A 142 9.18 -2.55 -14.64
CA LEU A 142 9.13 -3.31 -13.39
C LEU A 142 8.41 -2.51 -12.30
N ALA A 143 7.87 -3.23 -11.31
CA ALA A 143 7.23 -2.63 -10.15
C ALA A 143 7.78 -3.17 -8.83
N LEU A 144 7.94 -2.29 -7.83
CA LEU A 144 8.29 -2.65 -6.46
C LEU A 144 7.37 -1.92 -5.50
N ALA A 145 6.53 -2.64 -4.78
CA ALA A 145 5.53 -2.01 -3.93
C ALA A 145 5.46 -2.60 -2.53
N HIS A 146 5.00 -1.79 -1.58
CA HIS A 146 4.86 -2.19 -0.19
C HIS A 146 3.54 -1.68 0.41
N SER A 147 2.84 -2.56 1.13
CA SER A 147 1.71 -2.24 1.98
C SER A 147 0.65 -1.39 1.25
N PHE A 148 0.24 -0.24 1.81
CA PHE A 148 -0.76 0.67 1.24
C PHE A 148 -0.44 1.09 -0.20
N GLY A 149 0.82 1.44 -0.49
CA GLY A 149 1.24 1.78 -1.85
C GLY A 149 1.12 0.61 -2.82
N GLY A 150 1.27 -0.63 -2.33
CA GLY A 150 1.08 -1.83 -3.14
C GLY A 150 -0.37 -2.01 -3.58
N GLY A 151 -1.34 -1.84 -2.65
CA GLY A 151 -2.75 -1.89 -3.00
C GLY A 151 -3.15 -0.79 -4.00
N CYS A 152 -2.70 0.45 -3.75
CA CYS A 152 -2.93 1.57 -4.68
C CYS A 152 -2.33 1.30 -6.07
N LEU A 153 -1.13 0.70 -6.13
CA LEU A 153 -0.48 0.39 -7.39
C LEU A 153 -1.22 -0.71 -8.17
N VAL A 154 -1.72 -1.76 -7.52
CA VAL A 154 -2.52 -2.81 -8.19
C VAL A 154 -3.74 -2.20 -8.89
N GLU A 155 -4.50 -1.34 -8.21
CA GLU A 155 -5.66 -0.69 -8.81
C GLU A 155 -5.26 0.29 -9.92
N ALA A 156 -4.24 1.11 -9.69
CA ALA A 156 -3.74 2.06 -10.69
C ALA A 156 -3.31 1.34 -11.98
N LEU A 157 -2.54 0.26 -11.87
CA LEU A 157 -2.14 -0.55 -13.03
C LEU A 157 -3.34 -1.18 -13.73
N GLY A 158 -4.35 -1.65 -12.98
CA GLY A 158 -5.59 -2.18 -13.52
C GLY A 158 -6.40 -1.17 -14.35
N ASN A 159 -6.25 0.14 -14.05
CA ASN A 159 -6.92 1.24 -14.75
C ASN A 159 -6.10 1.79 -15.94
N LEU A 160 -4.82 1.46 -16.03
CA LEU A 160 -3.94 1.93 -17.10
C LEU A 160 -3.99 1.00 -18.32
N PRO A 161 -3.71 1.54 -19.53
CA PRO A 161 -3.45 0.74 -20.71
C PRO A 161 -2.32 -0.28 -20.48
N VAL A 162 -2.39 -1.43 -21.17
CA VAL A 162 -1.44 -2.54 -20.97
C VAL A 162 0.01 -2.10 -21.28
N GLU A 163 0.19 -1.20 -22.22
CA GLU A 163 1.49 -0.68 -22.67
C GLU A 163 2.23 0.11 -21.57
N LEU A 164 1.50 0.60 -20.57
CA LEU A 164 2.07 1.34 -19.42
C LEU A 164 2.30 0.43 -18.20
N ARG A 165 1.91 -0.85 -18.28
CA ARG A 165 2.00 -1.79 -17.18
C ARG A 165 3.33 -2.50 -17.13
N PRO A 166 3.88 -2.76 -15.94
CA PRO A 166 5.13 -3.51 -15.80
C PRO A 166 4.94 -4.98 -16.22
N ARG A 167 5.97 -5.55 -16.85
CA ARG A 167 6.01 -6.98 -17.15
C ARG A 167 6.28 -7.85 -15.93
N ARG A 168 6.86 -7.28 -14.85
CA ARG A 168 7.22 -7.98 -13.61
C ARG A 168 7.06 -7.07 -12.41
N GLY A 169 6.58 -7.61 -11.27
CA GLY A 169 6.39 -6.84 -10.06
C GLY A 169 6.59 -7.63 -8.77
N VAL A 170 7.08 -6.94 -7.74
CA VAL A 170 7.16 -7.43 -6.36
C VAL A 170 6.23 -6.63 -5.48
N PHE A 171 5.35 -7.32 -4.76
CA PHE A 171 4.38 -6.72 -3.85
C PHE A 171 4.58 -7.27 -2.43
N MET A 172 5.02 -6.40 -1.53
CA MET A 172 5.44 -6.75 -0.17
C MET A 172 4.40 -6.33 0.85
N ALA A 173 3.95 -7.25 1.71
CA ALA A 173 3.04 -7.01 2.84
C ALA A 173 1.77 -6.24 2.45
N VAL A 174 1.18 -6.55 1.29
CA VAL A 174 0.01 -5.85 0.75
C VAL A 174 -1.27 -6.45 1.33
N PHE A 175 -2.19 -5.58 1.77
CA PHE A 175 -3.54 -5.98 2.17
C PHE A 175 -4.37 -6.45 0.96
N SER A 176 -5.44 -7.20 1.20
CA SER A 176 -6.27 -7.76 0.13
C SER A 176 -7.51 -6.93 -0.19
N GLU A 177 -8.03 -6.17 0.77
CA GLU A 177 -9.27 -5.39 0.61
C GLU A 177 -9.25 -4.13 1.48
N VAL A 178 -9.74 -3.03 0.93
CA VAL A 178 -9.82 -1.74 1.65
C VAL A 178 -10.82 -1.83 2.80
N ARG A 179 -11.90 -2.58 2.64
CA ARG A 179 -12.90 -2.85 3.69
C ARG A 179 -12.24 -3.39 4.96
N TRP A 180 -11.30 -4.32 4.83
CA TRP A 180 -10.57 -4.88 5.95
C TRP A 180 -9.78 -3.79 6.72
N ILE A 181 -9.10 -2.87 6.01
CA ILE A 181 -8.35 -1.78 6.67
C ILE A 181 -9.30 -0.87 7.45
N PHE A 182 -10.47 -0.54 6.87
CA PHE A 182 -11.50 0.25 7.56
C PHE A 182 -11.98 -0.45 8.84
N MET A 183 -12.23 -1.75 8.78
CA MET A 183 -12.66 -2.53 9.95
C MET A 183 -11.59 -2.59 11.03
N VAL A 184 -10.32 -2.78 10.66
CA VAL A 184 -9.19 -2.73 11.62
C VAL A 184 -9.15 -1.37 12.33
N PHE A 185 -9.29 -0.28 11.58
CA PHE A 185 -9.31 1.07 12.16
C PHE A 185 -10.51 1.28 13.09
N VAL A 186 -11.71 0.95 12.65
CA VAL A 186 -12.96 1.10 13.45
C VAL A 186 -12.87 0.30 14.75
N ARG A 187 -12.39 -0.95 14.69
CA ARG A 187 -12.21 -1.81 15.86
C ARG A 187 -11.11 -1.31 16.80
N SER A 188 -10.02 -0.79 16.28
CA SER A 188 -8.93 -0.25 17.11
C SER A 188 -9.36 0.95 17.97
N LEU A 189 -10.36 1.71 17.52
CA LEU A 189 -10.99 2.80 18.24
C LEU A 189 -12.19 2.35 19.07
N GLY A 190 -12.63 1.09 18.97
CA GLY A 190 -13.84 0.58 19.62
C GLY A 190 -15.10 1.30 19.15
N LEU A 191 -15.18 1.63 17.85
CA LEU A 191 -16.33 2.34 17.29
C LEU A 191 -17.51 1.40 17.06
N ARG A 192 -18.71 1.98 17.11
CA ARG A 192 -19.98 1.28 16.85
C ARG A 192 -20.13 0.99 15.35
N ASP A 193 -20.78 -0.11 15.00
CA ASP A 193 -21.09 -0.51 13.61
C ASP A 193 -21.87 0.57 12.85
N THR A 194 -22.69 1.36 13.56
CA THR A 194 -23.39 2.49 12.96
C THR A 194 -22.44 3.51 12.34
N ILE A 195 -21.28 3.79 12.98
CA ILE A 195 -20.28 4.71 12.41
C ILE A 195 -19.68 4.09 11.16
N PHE A 196 -19.32 2.81 11.20
CA PHE A 196 -18.77 2.10 10.06
C PHE A 196 -19.72 2.13 8.85
N ARG A 197 -20.99 1.78 9.05
CA ARG A 197 -22.02 1.83 7.99
C ARG A 197 -22.14 3.22 7.35
N TYR A 198 -22.15 4.29 8.14
CA TYR A 198 -22.18 5.65 7.57
C TYR A 198 -20.85 6.08 6.95
N MET A 199 -19.71 5.47 7.32
CA MET A 199 -18.45 5.65 6.59
C MET A 199 -18.53 4.98 5.21
N GLU A 200 -19.12 3.80 5.09
CA GLU A 200 -19.36 3.13 3.81
C GLU A 200 -20.26 3.97 2.89
N GLU A 201 -21.41 4.43 3.41
CA GLU A 201 -22.29 5.34 2.67
C GLU A 201 -21.53 6.61 2.20
N TYR A 202 -20.64 7.13 3.04
CA TYR A 202 -19.85 8.31 2.69
C TYR A 202 -18.81 8.02 1.61
N VAL A 203 -18.15 6.87 1.63
CA VAL A 203 -17.25 6.43 0.55
C VAL A 203 -18.01 6.32 -0.76
N GLU A 204 -19.17 5.69 -0.76
CA GLU A 204 -20.02 5.56 -1.96
C GLU A 204 -20.45 6.95 -2.51
N GLN A 205 -20.84 7.88 -1.64
CA GLN A 205 -21.17 9.27 -2.04
C GLN A 205 -19.96 10.00 -2.65
N LEU A 206 -18.74 9.76 -2.14
CA LEU A 206 -17.52 10.41 -2.64
C LEU A 206 -17.02 9.84 -3.96
N THR A 207 -17.18 8.54 -4.18
CA THR A 207 -16.50 7.80 -5.24
C THR A 207 -17.44 7.25 -6.31
N GLY A 208 -18.74 7.17 -6.01
CA GLY A 208 -19.72 6.45 -6.83
C GLY A 208 -19.55 4.92 -6.77
N ARG A 209 -18.68 4.40 -5.90
CA ARG A 209 -18.37 2.97 -5.75
C ARG A 209 -18.59 2.55 -4.31
N ASN A 210 -19.09 1.34 -4.11
CA ASN A 210 -19.15 0.78 -2.77
C ASN A 210 -17.77 0.33 -2.27
N LEU A 211 -17.63 0.16 -0.96
CA LEU A 211 -16.33 -0.14 -0.34
C LEU A 211 -15.75 -1.50 -0.78
N ASP A 212 -16.61 -2.47 -1.12
CA ASP A 212 -16.21 -3.81 -1.55
C ASP A 212 -15.59 -3.83 -2.96
N GLU A 213 -15.85 -2.81 -3.79
CA GLU A 213 -15.24 -2.66 -5.09
C GLU A 213 -13.74 -2.28 -5.04
N PHE A 214 -13.27 -1.82 -3.86
CA PHE A 214 -11.86 -1.54 -3.61
C PHE A 214 -11.15 -2.79 -3.07
N ASP A 215 -11.16 -3.84 -3.85
CA ASP A 215 -10.61 -5.15 -3.54
C ASP A 215 -9.33 -5.42 -4.34
N VAL A 216 -8.19 -5.42 -3.66
CA VAL A 216 -6.86 -5.61 -4.27
C VAL A 216 -6.74 -7.01 -4.84
N ALA A 217 -7.26 -8.02 -4.13
CA ALA A 217 -7.21 -9.41 -4.57
C ALA A 217 -8.00 -9.61 -5.87
N VAL A 218 -9.23 -9.10 -5.94
CA VAL A 218 -10.07 -9.18 -7.15
C VAL A 218 -9.47 -8.36 -8.29
N ASN A 219 -9.01 -7.13 -8.00
CA ASN A 219 -8.42 -6.25 -9.01
C ASN A 219 -7.10 -6.78 -9.58
N SER A 220 -6.37 -7.62 -8.86
CA SER A 220 -5.16 -8.30 -9.37
C SER A 220 -5.42 -9.16 -10.60
N GLY A 221 -6.66 -9.65 -10.77
CA GLY A 221 -7.07 -10.38 -11.95
C GLY A 221 -6.92 -9.62 -13.27
N LYS A 222 -6.83 -8.29 -13.23
CA LYS A 222 -6.53 -7.42 -14.39
C LYS A 222 -5.05 -7.43 -14.78
N LEU A 223 -4.17 -8.00 -13.95
CA LEU A 223 -2.71 -7.98 -14.08
C LEU A 223 -2.13 -9.38 -14.31
N ARG A 224 -2.93 -10.30 -14.85
CA ARG A 224 -2.55 -11.71 -15.07
C ARG A 224 -1.33 -11.91 -15.98
N GLU A 225 -1.04 -10.93 -16.84
CA GLU A 225 0.10 -10.96 -17.77
C GLU A 225 1.43 -10.56 -17.07
N MET A 226 1.35 -10.00 -15.86
CA MET A 226 2.52 -9.57 -15.11
C MET A 226 3.09 -10.72 -14.28
N GLU A 227 4.37 -11.01 -14.45
CA GLU A 227 5.11 -11.92 -13.55
C GLU A 227 5.14 -11.32 -12.14
N THR A 228 4.50 -11.98 -11.17
CA THR A 228 4.29 -11.38 -9.84
C THR A 228 4.88 -12.23 -8.73
N LEU A 229 5.68 -11.58 -7.87
CA LEU A 229 6.14 -12.13 -6.60
C LEU A 229 5.48 -11.37 -5.44
N LEU A 230 4.66 -12.08 -4.67
CA LEU A 230 4.13 -11.62 -3.40
C LEU A 230 5.10 -12.01 -2.29
N ILE A 231 5.44 -11.08 -1.40
CA ILE A 231 6.30 -11.35 -0.24
C ILE A 231 5.56 -10.93 1.03
N HIS A 232 5.41 -11.85 1.98
CA HIS A 232 4.71 -11.55 3.21
C HIS A 232 5.22 -12.42 4.36
N ASP A 233 5.55 -11.80 5.48
CA ASP A 233 5.93 -12.54 6.69
C ASP A 233 4.67 -13.13 7.34
N PRO A 234 4.63 -14.46 7.61
CA PRO A 234 3.52 -15.07 8.34
C PRO A 234 3.27 -14.47 9.74
N GLU A 235 4.27 -13.80 10.32
CA GLU A 235 4.21 -13.18 11.64
C GLU A 235 3.92 -11.67 11.57
N ASP A 236 3.53 -11.14 10.39
CA ASP A 236 3.14 -9.74 10.22
C ASP A 236 1.91 -9.40 11.05
N THR A 237 2.08 -8.51 12.03
CA THR A 237 1.03 -8.06 12.94
C THR A 237 0.25 -6.85 12.43
N VAL A 238 0.69 -6.23 11.34
CA VAL A 238 0.07 -5.03 10.74
C VAL A 238 -0.90 -5.43 9.64
N THR A 239 -0.43 -6.16 8.64
CA THR A 239 -1.27 -6.78 7.62
C THR A 239 -1.14 -8.30 7.76
N GLY A 240 -2.07 -8.93 8.48
CA GLY A 240 -2.01 -10.37 8.74
C GLY A 240 -1.83 -11.19 7.46
N TYR A 241 -1.08 -12.29 7.56
CA TYR A 241 -0.69 -13.17 6.45
C TYR A 241 -1.85 -13.66 5.58
N ARG A 242 -3.07 -13.70 6.13
CA ARG A 242 -4.27 -14.05 5.38
C ARG A 242 -4.50 -13.13 4.16
N ASN A 243 -4.13 -11.84 4.26
CA ASN A 243 -4.16 -10.91 3.12
C ASN A 243 -3.29 -11.40 1.96
N ALA A 244 -2.08 -11.88 2.25
CA ALA A 244 -1.19 -12.43 1.23
C ALA A 244 -1.76 -13.70 0.59
N ARG A 245 -2.31 -14.60 1.40
CA ARG A 245 -2.95 -15.83 0.91
C ARG A 245 -4.14 -15.51 0.00
N ARG A 246 -4.98 -14.54 0.40
CA ARG A 246 -6.12 -14.09 -0.41
C ARG A 246 -5.65 -13.44 -1.71
N ASN A 247 -4.69 -12.54 -1.67
CA ASN A 247 -4.10 -11.95 -2.88
C ASN A 247 -3.56 -13.04 -3.80
N HIS A 248 -2.81 -14.00 -3.25
CA HIS A 248 -2.22 -15.10 -4.02
C HIS A 248 -3.28 -16.00 -4.67
N SER A 249 -4.36 -16.33 -3.97
CA SER A 249 -5.43 -17.19 -4.51
C SER A 249 -6.21 -16.53 -5.68
N HIS A 250 -6.31 -15.20 -5.70
CA HIS A 250 -6.96 -14.46 -6.79
C HIS A 250 -6.00 -14.08 -7.93
N TRP A 251 -4.69 -13.99 -7.66
CA TRP A 251 -3.70 -13.53 -8.62
C TRP A 251 -3.07 -14.72 -9.35
N ARG A 252 -3.72 -15.14 -10.42
CA ARG A 252 -3.21 -16.21 -11.28
C ARG A 252 -1.82 -15.85 -11.82
N GLY A 253 -0.87 -16.79 -11.79
CA GLY A 253 0.51 -16.61 -12.20
C GLY A 253 1.42 -15.99 -11.12
N SER A 254 0.88 -15.61 -9.96
CA SER A 254 1.71 -15.12 -8.86
C SER A 254 2.50 -16.23 -8.18
N ALA A 255 3.65 -15.86 -7.61
CA ALA A 255 4.38 -16.65 -6.62
C ALA A 255 4.29 -15.97 -5.25
N LEU A 256 4.16 -16.76 -4.18
CA LEU A 256 4.14 -16.27 -2.80
C LEU A 256 5.35 -16.79 -2.03
N TYR A 257 6.20 -15.87 -1.58
CA TYR A 257 7.32 -16.11 -0.70
C TYR A 257 7.01 -15.63 0.72
N ALA A 258 7.22 -16.49 1.72
CA ALA A 258 6.84 -16.26 3.10
C ALA A 258 8.05 -16.28 4.06
N PRO A 259 8.95 -15.27 4.05
CA PRO A 259 10.07 -15.17 4.98
C PRO A 259 9.55 -14.98 6.41
N ARG A 260 10.19 -15.63 7.40
CA ARG A 260 9.88 -15.46 8.82
C ARG A 260 10.83 -14.48 9.50
N GLY A 261 10.31 -13.73 10.48
CA GLY A 261 11.09 -12.78 11.29
C GLY A 261 11.49 -11.50 10.56
N ALA A 262 10.89 -11.21 9.41
CA ALA A 262 11.09 -9.96 8.67
C ALA A 262 10.06 -8.88 9.02
N GLY A 263 8.93 -9.29 9.64
CA GLY A 263 7.81 -8.45 10.04
C GLY A 263 7.19 -7.68 8.87
N HIS A 264 6.33 -6.71 9.20
CA HIS A 264 5.64 -5.90 8.18
C HIS A 264 6.60 -5.16 7.23
N HIS A 265 7.73 -4.70 7.74
CA HIS A 265 8.66 -3.91 6.94
C HIS A 265 9.43 -4.71 5.90
N LEU A 266 9.60 -6.01 6.07
CA LEU A 266 10.33 -6.87 5.14
C LEU A 266 11.73 -6.32 4.76
N GLY A 267 12.39 -5.61 5.71
CA GLY A 267 13.61 -4.83 5.49
C GLY A 267 14.92 -5.63 5.71
N THR A 268 14.89 -6.96 5.66
CA THR A 268 16.08 -7.78 5.86
C THR A 268 16.94 -7.89 4.58
N ALA A 269 18.25 -8.14 4.74
CA ALA A 269 19.14 -8.35 3.60
C ALA A 269 18.72 -9.55 2.74
N GLY A 270 18.18 -10.61 3.37
CA GLY A 270 17.65 -11.77 2.64
C GLY A 270 16.49 -11.44 1.73
N VAL A 271 15.51 -10.67 2.23
CA VAL A 271 14.36 -10.20 1.42
C VAL A 271 14.85 -9.27 0.31
N THR A 272 15.76 -8.33 0.61
CA THR A 272 16.33 -7.43 -0.40
C THR A 272 16.97 -8.20 -1.55
N LYS A 273 17.74 -9.25 -1.24
CA LYS A 273 18.36 -10.11 -2.27
C LYS A 273 17.31 -10.84 -3.12
N VAL A 274 16.26 -11.39 -2.50
CA VAL A 274 15.15 -12.05 -3.22
C VAL A 274 14.46 -11.09 -4.18
N VAL A 275 14.13 -9.88 -3.70
CA VAL A 275 13.50 -8.83 -4.52
C VAL A 275 14.37 -8.46 -5.73
N LEU A 276 15.65 -8.20 -5.51
CA LEU A 276 16.57 -7.82 -6.59
C LEU A 276 16.77 -8.96 -7.61
N ASN A 277 16.98 -10.20 -7.17
CA ASN A 277 17.10 -11.35 -8.06
C ASN A 277 15.84 -11.53 -8.92
N PHE A 278 14.65 -11.39 -8.32
CA PHE A 278 13.42 -11.52 -9.08
C PHE A 278 13.23 -10.35 -10.05
N LEU A 279 13.40 -9.11 -9.62
CA LEU A 279 13.21 -7.95 -10.49
C LEU A 279 14.20 -7.96 -11.67
N ILE A 280 15.49 -8.18 -11.41
CA ILE A 280 16.55 -8.09 -12.43
C ILE A 280 16.57 -9.34 -13.31
N GLU A 281 16.58 -10.53 -12.71
CA GLU A 281 16.85 -11.79 -13.41
C GLU A 281 15.61 -12.66 -13.62
N GLY A 282 14.47 -12.35 -12.97
CA GLY A 282 13.28 -13.22 -12.98
C GLY A 282 13.41 -14.46 -12.09
N LYS A 283 14.45 -14.53 -11.26
CA LYS A 283 14.70 -15.70 -10.42
C LYS A 283 13.85 -15.69 -9.18
N LEU A 284 12.96 -16.65 -9.04
CA LEU A 284 12.19 -16.89 -7.83
C LEU A 284 13.07 -17.56 -6.74
N PRO A 285 12.80 -17.30 -5.44
CA PRO A 285 13.39 -18.07 -4.37
C PRO A 285 12.92 -19.55 -4.41
N GLN A 286 13.64 -20.45 -3.72
CA GLN A 286 13.34 -21.89 -3.77
C GLN A 286 12.00 -22.23 -3.11
N ASP A 287 11.70 -21.60 -1.97
CA ASP A 287 10.51 -21.88 -1.16
C ASP A 287 9.36 -20.92 -1.49
N VAL A 288 8.73 -21.12 -2.65
CA VAL A 288 7.56 -20.32 -3.08
C VAL A 288 6.36 -21.23 -3.34
N SER A 289 5.19 -20.75 -2.97
CA SER A 289 3.91 -21.25 -3.48
C SER A 289 3.61 -20.60 -4.82
N ARG A 290 3.15 -21.36 -5.81
CA ARG A 290 2.74 -20.83 -7.13
C ARG A 290 1.24 -20.98 -7.31
N ASN A 291 0.62 -19.95 -7.86
CA ASN A 291 -0.75 -20.01 -8.32
C ASN A 291 -0.77 -20.21 -9.85
N GLU A 292 -0.76 -21.46 -10.28
CA GLU A 292 -0.84 -21.82 -11.71
C GLU A 292 -2.29 -21.82 -12.24
N GLY A 293 -3.24 -21.37 -11.43
CA GLY A 293 -4.66 -21.31 -11.75
C GLY A 293 -5.50 -22.39 -11.04
N ASP A 294 -4.85 -23.19 -10.17
CA ASP A 294 -5.48 -24.29 -9.46
C ASP A 294 -5.95 -23.90 -8.05
N LEU A 295 -5.56 -22.70 -7.59
CA LEU A 295 -6.00 -22.22 -6.28
C LEU A 295 -7.42 -21.67 -6.36
N GLU A 296 -8.30 -22.21 -5.52
CA GLU A 296 -9.62 -21.65 -5.30
C GLU A 296 -9.54 -20.24 -4.70
N PRO A 297 -10.23 -19.23 -5.28
CA PRO A 297 -10.27 -17.89 -4.72
C PRO A 297 -10.78 -17.88 -3.28
N MET A 298 -10.05 -17.28 -2.38
CA MET A 298 -10.47 -17.14 -0.98
C MET A 298 -11.57 -16.07 -0.86
N ALA A 299 -12.56 -16.35 -0.03
CA ALA A 299 -13.59 -15.40 0.34
C ALA A 299 -13.02 -14.13 0.99
N ALA A 300 -13.82 -13.08 1.07
CA ALA A 300 -13.47 -11.85 1.78
C ALA A 300 -13.09 -12.15 3.24
N ILE A 301 -12.07 -11.44 3.76
CA ILE A 301 -11.56 -11.71 5.10
C ILE A 301 -12.64 -11.52 6.19
N LEU A 302 -13.61 -10.62 5.94
CA LEU A 302 -14.68 -10.32 6.90
C LEU A 302 -15.79 -11.36 6.96
N GLU A 303 -15.87 -12.29 6.03
CA GLU A 303 -16.83 -13.40 6.05
C GLU A 303 -16.40 -14.51 7.01
N ASP A 304 -15.14 -14.50 7.47
CA ASP A 304 -14.60 -15.43 8.45
C ASP A 304 -14.46 -14.77 9.83
N GLU A 305 -14.93 -15.42 10.90
CA GLU A 305 -14.96 -14.92 12.28
C GLU A 305 -13.57 -14.64 12.91
N ASP A 306 -12.46 -15.01 12.28
CA ASP A 306 -11.09 -14.88 12.80
C ASP A 306 -10.44 -13.52 12.53
N LEU A 307 -11.10 -12.44 12.93
CA LEU A 307 -10.50 -11.11 13.02
C LEU A 307 -9.77 -10.91 14.36
N ALA A 308 -8.93 -11.85 14.75
CA ALA A 308 -7.96 -11.62 15.82
C ALA A 308 -6.90 -10.65 15.30
N VAL A 309 -7.22 -9.35 15.30
CA VAL A 309 -6.23 -8.29 15.12
C VAL A 309 -5.40 -8.23 16.39
N SER A 310 -4.29 -8.95 16.41
CA SER A 310 -3.33 -8.95 17.52
C SER A 310 -2.53 -7.64 17.58
N GLY A 311 -2.42 -6.89 16.47
CA GLY A 311 -1.81 -5.56 16.38
C GLY A 311 -2.86 -4.49 16.13
N GLY A 312 -2.91 -3.46 16.97
CA GLY A 312 -3.77 -2.29 16.74
C GLY A 312 -3.16 -1.36 15.71
N VAL A 313 -3.93 -0.37 15.24
CA VAL A 313 -3.46 0.74 14.36
C VAL A 313 -2.19 1.43 14.90
N SER A 314 -1.88 1.27 16.21
CA SER A 314 -0.64 1.74 16.80
C SER A 314 0.62 1.22 16.09
N ASP A 315 0.57 0.02 15.52
CA ASP A 315 1.72 -0.63 14.90
C ASP A 315 1.98 -0.11 13.46
N TYR A 316 0.99 0.57 12.85
CA TYR A 316 1.17 1.29 11.59
C TYR A 316 2.06 2.53 11.71
N TYR A 317 2.25 3.02 12.95
CA TYR A 317 2.94 4.29 13.23
C TYR A 317 4.30 4.10 13.94
N GLU A 318 4.76 2.87 14.15
CA GLU A 318 6.10 2.53 14.63
C GLU A 318 7.08 2.33 13.46
#